data_3fb38e47321700ffd52e045299c0412f
#
_entry.id   3fb38e47321700ffd52e045299c0412f
#
_cell.length_a   1.000
_cell.length_b   1.000
_cell.length_c   1.000
_cell.angle_alpha   90.00
_cell.angle_beta   90.00
_cell.angle_gamma   90.00
#
_symmetry.space_group_name_H-M   'P 1'
#
loop_
_entity.id
_entity.type
_entity.pdbx_description
1 polymer ?
#
loop_
_entity_poly.entity_id
_entity_poly.type
_entity_poly.pdbx_seq_one_letter_code
_entity_poly.pdbx_strand_id
1 'polypeptide(L)'
;DKAIDLLKNDPAYGSDQKMQAAVKEYEDTKATCTAWPLEQVTHVFYHILIKDTSKAFDGDYKEADYNQVMTTIDEFNKITQTMYDKGYVMVSIKDMAKADENGNITAGEILLPPGKTPFVLSQDDVCYYHYMDGDGFATKLVVDEEGKIRNEYVEDDGSVSVGDYDMVPLIDRFVEQ
;
A
#
# COMPACT_ATOMS: atom_id res chain seq x y z
N ASP A 1 -5.23 6.24 17.69
CA ASP A 1 -6.25 5.79 18.65
C ASP A 1 -6.31 4.28 18.75
N LYS A 2 -6.55 3.55 17.65
CA LYS A 2 -6.74 2.09 17.66
C LYS A 2 -5.60 1.32 18.35
N ALA A 3 -4.34 1.68 18.13
CA ALA A 3 -3.20 1.04 18.77
C ALA A 3 -3.17 1.29 20.29
N ILE A 4 -3.49 2.52 20.71
CA ILE A 4 -3.61 2.89 22.13
C ILE A 4 -4.71 2.07 22.80
N ASP A 5 -5.88 1.99 22.15
CA ASP A 5 -7.03 1.24 22.65
C ASP A 5 -6.72 -0.25 22.76
N LEU A 6 -6.07 -0.84 21.76
CA LEU A 6 -5.67 -2.25 21.78
C LEU A 6 -4.72 -2.56 22.93
N LEU A 7 -3.68 -1.73 23.14
CA LEU A 7 -2.72 -1.94 24.22
C LEU A 7 -3.35 -1.73 25.59
N LYS A 8 -4.19 -0.70 25.77
CA LYS A 8 -4.85 -0.43 27.06
C LYS A 8 -5.88 -1.48 27.46
N ASN A 9 -6.49 -2.14 26.48
CA ASN A 9 -7.46 -3.22 26.72
C ASN A 9 -6.80 -4.60 26.90
N ASP A 10 -5.48 -4.71 26.70
CA ASP A 10 -4.78 -5.96 26.95
C ASP A 10 -4.71 -6.24 28.46
N PRO A 11 -5.05 -7.48 28.93
CA PRO A 11 -4.99 -7.83 30.35
C PRO A 11 -3.61 -7.63 31.00
N ALA A 12 -2.53 -7.70 30.22
CA ALA A 12 -1.17 -7.51 30.71
C ALA A 12 -0.78 -6.04 30.87
N TYR A 13 -1.56 -5.08 30.34
CA TYR A 13 -1.20 -3.65 30.31
C TYR A 13 -0.84 -3.10 31.70
N GLY A 14 -1.57 -3.50 32.74
CA GLY A 14 -1.33 -3.03 34.12
C GLY A 14 0.04 -3.43 34.68
N SER A 15 0.66 -4.48 34.18
CA SER A 15 1.93 -5.02 34.67
C SER A 15 3.07 -4.93 33.63
N ASP A 16 2.78 -4.70 32.36
CA ASP A 16 3.78 -4.61 31.29
C ASP A 16 4.26 -3.18 31.07
N GLN A 17 5.47 -2.90 31.53
CA GLN A 17 6.10 -1.58 31.39
C GLN A 17 6.36 -1.20 29.93
N LYS A 18 6.57 -2.17 29.00
CA LYS A 18 6.80 -1.88 27.58
C LYS A 18 5.50 -1.41 26.93
N MET A 19 4.38 -2.06 27.24
CA MET A 19 3.08 -1.62 26.75
C MET A 19 2.72 -0.23 27.26
N GLN A 20 2.98 0.05 28.55
CA GLN A 20 2.75 1.37 29.15
C GLN A 20 3.63 2.46 28.51
N ALA A 21 4.90 2.16 28.24
CA ALA A 21 5.81 3.08 27.55
C ALA A 21 5.37 3.35 26.11
N ALA A 22 4.95 2.31 25.37
CA ALA A 22 4.43 2.46 24.01
C ALA A 22 3.15 3.30 23.96
N VAL A 23 2.22 3.07 24.89
CA VAL A 23 0.99 3.89 25.01
C VAL A 23 1.33 5.35 25.25
N LYS A 24 2.26 5.62 26.19
CA LYS A 24 2.70 6.99 26.46
C LYS A 24 3.30 7.66 25.23
N GLU A 25 4.18 6.96 24.51
CA GLU A 25 4.78 7.47 23.26
C GLU A 25 3.72 7.81 22.22
N TYR A 26 2.72 6.93 22.03
CA TYR A 26 1.62 7.18 21.09
C TYR A 26 0.74 8.35 21.52
N GLU A 27 0.46 8.50 22.81
CA GLU A 27 -0.30 9.64 23.35
C GLU A 27 0.48 10.96 23.19
N ASP A 28 1.77 10.95 23.48
CA ASP A 28 2.65 12.12 23.32
C ASP A 28 2.72 12.50 21.82
N THR A 29 2.86 11.52 20.90
CA THR A 29 2.84 11.75 19.46
C THR A 29 1.48 12.31 19.00
N LYS A 30 0.37 11.71 19.48
CA LYS A 30 -0.98 12.18 19.15
C LYS A 30 -1.21 13.61 19.58
N ALA A 31 -0.69 14.04 20.72
CA ALA A 31 -0.80 15.42 21.21
C ALA A 31 -0.09 16.45 20.31
N THR A 32 0.83 16.01 19.44
CA THR A 32 1.53 16.88 18.46
C THR A 32 0.85 16.92 17.10
N CYS A 33 -0.14 16.05 16.85
CA CYS A 33 -0.81 15.97 15.57
C CYS A 33 -1.65 17.21 15.28
N THR A 34 -1.56 17.66 14.03
CA THR A 34 -2.37 18.75 13.49
C THR A 34 -3.14 18.31 12.25
N ALA A 35 -4.27 18.95 11.97
CA ALA A 35 -5.06 18.66 10.79
C ALA A 35 -4.28 19.06 9.52
N TRP A 36 -4.20 18.12 8.58
CA TRP A 36 -3.61 18.34 7.27
C TRP A 36 -4.68 18.91 6.30
N PRO A 37 -4.34 19.91 5.47
CA PRO A 37 -5.26 20.40 4.45
C PRO A 37 -5.59 19.29 3.43
N LEU A 38 -6.87 18.90 3.35
CA LEU A 38 -7.29 17.75 2.54
C LEU A 38 -7.01 17.94 1.05
N GLU A 39 -7.05 19.18 0.55
CA GLU A 39 -6.72 19.53 -0.83
C GLU A 39 -5.23 19.37 -1.17
N GLN A 40 -4.38 19.17 -0.18
CA GLN A 40 -2.94 18.95 -0.34
C GLN A 40 -2.52 17.47 -0.16
N VAL A 41 -3.49 16.58 0.00
CA VAL A 41 -3.21 15.14 0.05
C VAL A 41 -2.83 14.67 -1.34
N THR A 42 -1.63 14.13 -1.49
CA THR A 42 -1.15 13.57 -2.75
C THR A 42 -1.83 12.23 -3.03
N HIS A 43 -2.26 12.01 -4.27
CA HIS A 43 -2.71 10.71 -4.75
C HIS A 43 -1.63 10.12 -5.65
N VAL A 44 -1.18 8.92 -5.30
CA VAL A 44 -0.25 8.11 -6.09
C VAL A 44 -0.99 6.86 -6.54
N PHE A 45 -0.87 6.52 -7.82
CA PHE A 45 -1.48 5.31 -8.36
C PHE A 45 -0.49 4.56 -9.24
N TYR A 46 -0.70 3.26 -9.35
CA TYR A 46 0.03 2.37 -10.23
C TYR A 46 -0.96 1.49 -11.00
N HIS A 47 -0.57 1.07 -12.19
CA HIS A 47 -1.15 -0.10 -12.84
C HIS A 47 -0.51 -1.37 -12.26
N ILE A 48 -0.82 -2.54 -12.82
CA ILE A 48 -0.14 -3.79 -12.44
C ILE A 48 1.35 -3.67 -12.72
N LEU A 49 2.18 -4.24 -11.82
CA LEU A 49 3.63 -4.07 -11.88
C LEU A 49 4.30 -5.10 -12.79
N ILE A 50 5.38 -4.69 -13.44
CA ILE A 50 6.23 -5.58 -14.21
C ILE A 50 7.12 -6.38 -13.24
N LYS A 51 6.93 -7.72 -13.21
CA LYS A 51 7.79 -8.66 -12.47
C LYS A 51 9.05 -8.98 -13.26
N ASP A 52 8.92 -9.24 -14.56
CA ASP A 52 10.02 -9.64 -15.43
C ASP A 52 10.21 -8.65 -16.56
N THR A 53 11.21 -7.80 -16.40
CA THR A 53 11.54 -6.75 -17.38
C THR A 53 12.08 -7.30 -18.69
N SER A 54 12.66 -8.50 -18.71
CA SER A 54 13.17 -9.11 -19.93
C SER A 54 12.07 -9.57 -20.88
N LYS A 55 10.87 -9.81 -20.35
CA LYS A 55 9.68 -10.15 -21.12
C LYS A 55 8.87 -8.92 -21.53
N ALA A 56 8.77 -7.94 -20.61
CA ALA A 56 8.03 -6.71 -20.88
C ALA A 56 8.76 -5.78 -21.89
N PHE A 57 10.10 -5.88 -21.94
CA PHE A 57 10.96 -5.04 -22.79
C PHE A 57 11.80 -5.91 -23.73
N ASP A 58 11.13 -6.74 -24.52
CA ASP A 58 11.72 -7.72 -25.44
C ASP A 58 11.86 -7.23 -26.88
N GLY A 59 11.45 -5.99 -27.15
CA GLY A 59 11.51 -5.36 -28.46
C GLY A 59 10.24 -5.55 -29.30
N ASP A 60 9.17 -6.11 -28.75
CA ASP A 60 7.89 -6.22 -29.42
C ASP A 60 7.14 -4.88 -29.50
N TYR A 61 5.99 -4.87 -30.15
CA TYR A 61 5.18 -3.64 -30.34
C TYR A 61 4.56 -3.10 -29.06
N LYS A 62 4.47 -3.89 -27.98
CA LYS A 62 3.88 -3.50 -26.68
C LYS A 62 4.91 -2.81 -25.78
N GLU A 63 6.21 -3.06 -25.98
CA GLU A 63 7.28 -2.50 -25.14
C GLU A 63 7.14 -0.99 -24.95
N ALA A 64 6.87 -0.25 -26.03
CA ALA A 64 6.75 1.21 -25.96
C ALA A 64 5.59 1.67 -25.07
N ASP A 65 4.47 0.96 -25.10
CA ASP A 65 3.30 1.25 -24.28
C ASP A 65 3.57 0.89 -22.81
N TYR A 66 4.18 -0.27 -22.54
CA TYR A 66 4.56 -0.67 -21.18
C TYR A 66 5.57 0.32 -20.57
N ASN A 67 6.59 0.72 -21.32
CA ASN A 67 7.58 1.68 -20.84
C ASN A 67 7.00 3.08 -20.56
N GLN A 68 5.88 3.42 -21.15
CA GLN A 68 5.21 4.70 -20.93
C GLN A 68 4.38 4.75 -19.65
N VAL A 69 3.70 3.65 -19.30
CA VAL A 69 2.66 3.68 -18.24
C VAL A 69 2.85 2.67 -17.13
N MET A 70 3.68 1.63 -17.33
CA MET A 70 3.88 0.59 -16.32
C MET A 70 5.12 0.86 -15.47
N THR A 71 5.10 0.34 -14.25
CA THR A 71 6.20 0.45 -13.28
C THR A 71 6.73 -0.95 -12.98
N THR A 72 8.03 -1.10 -12.87
CA THR A 72 8.64 -2.36 -12.44
C THR A 72 8.54 -2.55 -10.94
N ILE A 73 8.61 -3.79 -10.46
CA ILE A 73 8.66 -4.09 -9.02
C ILE A 73 9.85 -3.38 -8.35
N ASP A 74 10.99 -3.32 -8.99
CA ASP A 74 12.19 -2.66 -8.45
C ASP A 74 11.99 -1.16 -8.28
N GLU A 75 11.38 -0.50 -9.27
CA GLU A 75 11.03 0.93 -9.19
C GLU A 75 10.01 1.17 -8.09
N PHE A 76 8.96 0.36 -8.03
CA PHE A 76 7.94 0.45 -6.99
C PHE A 76 8.54 0.35 -5.59
N ASN A 77 9.38 -0.66 -5.34
CA ASN A 77 10.05 -0.84 -4.06
C ASN A 77 10.93 0.36 -3.70
N LYS A 78 11.69 0.88 -4.67
CA LYS A 78 12.57 2.04 -4.46
C LYS A 78 11.79 3.33 -4.20
N ILE A 79 10.69 3.55 -4.92
CA ILE A 79 9.80 4.69 -4.73
C ILE A 79 9.16 4.61 -3.34
N THR A 80 8.60 3.46 -2.98
CA THR A 80 7.95 3.23 -1.68
C THR A 80 8.91 3.48 -0.52
N GLN A 81 10.13 2.92 -0.59
CA GLN A 81 11.17 3.17 0.42
C GLN A 81 11.55 4.66 0.48
N THR A 82 11.72 5.30 -0.66
CA THR A 82 12.08 6.73 -0.72
C THR A 82 10.98 7.62 -0.11
N MET A 83 9.71 7.30 -0.36
CA MET A 83 8.58 8.00 0.23
C MET A 83 8.57 7.83 1.75
N TYR A 84 8.74 6.61 2.24
CA TYR A 84 8.85 6.32 3.67
C TYR A 84 9.98 7.12 4.33
N ASP A 85 11.18 7.09 3.76
CA ASP A 85 12.35 7.80 4.27
C ASP A 85 12.15 9.32 4.32
N LYS A 86 11.34 9.85 3.40
CA LYS A 86 10.94 11.27 3.37
C LYS A 86 9.79 11.62 4.31
N GLY A 87 9.27 10.65 5.07
CA GLY A 87 8.20 10.86 6.02
C GLY A 87 6.79 10.86 5.42
N TYR A 88 6.61 10.35 4.21
CA TYR A 88 5.27 10.12 3.68
C TYR A 88 4.55 9.03 4.47
N VAL A 89 3.25 9.23 4.69
CA VAL A 89 2.37 8.31 5.42
C VAL A 89 1.16 8.00 4.56
N MET A 90 0.93 6.71 4.33
CA MET A 90 -0.25 6.24 3.62
C MET A 90 -1.49 6.43 4.48
N VAL A 91 -2.51 7.09 3.94
CA VAL A 91 -3.79 7.35 4.60
C VAL A 91 -4.93 6.76 3.78
N SER A 92 -6.01 6.42 4.45
CA SER A 92 -7.19 5.91 3.77
C SER A 92 -7.94 7.03 3.05
N ILE A 93 -8.37 6.81 1.81
CA ILE A 93 -9.27 7.73 1.11
C ILE A 93 -10.57 7.96 1.88
N LYS A 94 -11.00 6.99 2.71
CA LYS A 94 -12.17 7.11 3.58
C LYS A 94 -12.02 8.13 4.70
N ASP A 95 -10.77 8.52 5.03
CA ASP A 95 -10.50 9.54 6.02
C ASP A 95 -10.62 10.95 5.43
N MET A 96 -10.65 11.09 4.10
CA MET A 96 -10.82 12.36 3.41
C MET A 96 -12.28 12.82 3.34
N ALA A 97 -13.23 11.89 3.42
CA ALA A 97 -14.66 12.20 3.36
C ALA A 97 -15.46 11.24 4.25
N LYS A 98 -16.49 11.76 4.89
CA LYS A 98 -17.41 10.99 5.74
C LYS A 98 -18.82 11.08 5.17
N ALA A 99 -19.53 9.95 5.12
CA ALA A 99 -20.95 9.92 4.83
C ALA A 99 -21.76 9.82 6.13
N ASP A 100 -22.79 10.64 6.28
CA ASP A 100 -23.76 10.50 7.38
C ASP A 100 -24.81 9.40 7.07
N GLU A 101 -25.70 9.13 8.02
CA GLU A 101 -26.77 8.14 7.89
C GLU A 101 -27.74 8.44 6.73
N ASN A 102 -27.81 9.69 6.28
CA ASN A 102 -28.66 10.14 5.18
C ASN A 102 -27.92 10.16 3.83
N GLY A 103 -26.64 9.78 3.81
CA GLY A 103 -25.79 9.79 2.62
C GLY A 103 -25.21 11.16 2.28
N ASN A 104 -25.31 12.18 3.14
CA ASN A 104 -24.64 13.44 2.92
C ASN A 104 -23.15 13.28 3.14
N ILE A 105 -22.35 13.83 2.22
CA ILE A 105 -20.88 13.78 2.29
C ILE A 105 -20.37 15.06 2.97
N THR A 106 -19.53 14.87 3.97
CA THR A 106 -18.80 15.94 4.65
C THR A 106 -17.29 15.71 4.56
N ALA A 107 -16.51 16.76 4.70
CA ALA A 107 -15.06 16.66 4.77
C ALA A 107 -14.66 15.77 5.95
N GLY A 108 -13.69 14.90 5.70
CA GLY A 108 -13.02 14.12 6.74
C GLY A 108 -11.95 14.93 7.47
N GLU A 109 -11.08 14.23 8.16
CA GLU A 109 -9.95 14.82 8.87
C GLU A 109 -8.77 13.85 8.88
N ILE A 110 -7.59 14.36 8.51
CA ILE A 110 -6.33 13.63 8.59
C ILE A 110 -5.43 14.37 9.57
N LEU A 111 -5.11 13.72 10.70
CA LEU A 111 -4.25 14.26 11.73
C LEU A 111 -2.87 13.62 11.64
N LEU A 112 -1.83 14.42 11.49
CA LEU A 112 -0.45 13.95 11.39
C LEU A 112 0.48 14.72 12.32
N PRO A 113 1.51 14.03 12.87
CA PRO A 113 2.56 14.69 13.62
C PRO A 113 3.45 15.52 12.68
N PRO A 114 4.21 16.49 13.22
CA PRO A 114 5.12 17.31 12.43
C PRO A 114 6.09 16.47 11.60
N GLY A 115 6.38 16.90 10.37
CA GLY A 115 7.33 16.23 9.47
C GLY A 115 6.75 15.03 8.71
N LYS A 116 5.46 14.74 8.86
CA LYS A 116 4.77 13.72 8.07
C LYS A 116 3.92 14.35 6.98
N THR A 117 3.85 13.68 5.81
CA THR A 117 3.08 14.13 4.64
C THR A 117 2.13 13.01 4.21
N PRO A 118 0.82 13.22 4.13
CA PRO A 118 -0.11 12.17 3.76
C PRO A 118 -0.13 11.93 2.26
N PHE A 119 -0.35 10.68 1.88
CA PHE A 119 -0.71 10.31 0.52
C PHE A 119 -1.75 9.18 0.51
N VAL A 120 -2.54 9.14 -0.54
CA VAL A 120 -3.43 8.02 -0.85
C VAL A 120 -2.77 7.18 -1.93
N LEU A 121 -2.78 5.86 -1.75
CA LEU A 121 -2.30 4.91 -2.73
C LEU A 121 -3.48 4.14 -3.32
N SER A 122 -3.51 4.00 -4.65
CA SER A 122 -4.46 3.14 -5.34
C SER A 122 -3.79 2.33 -6.44
N GLN A 123 -4.40 1.22 -6.81
CA GLN A 123 -4.03 0.45 -7.98
C GLN A 123 -5.14 0.60 -9.01
N ASP A 124 -4.76 1.00 -10.21
CA ASP A 124 -5.65 1.11 -11.35
C ASP A 124 -5.62 -0.19 -12.17
N ASP A 125 -6.72 -0.49 -12.85
CA ASP A 125 -6.82 -1.65 -13.74
C ASP A 125 -6.41 -3.01 -13.12
N VAL A 126 -6.90 -3.35 -11.93
CA VAL A 126 -6.64 -4.67 -11.29
C VAL A 126 -7.39 -5.78 -12.03
N CYS A 127 -7.13 -5.93 -13.31
CA CYS A 127 -7.85 -6.85 -14.19
C CYS A 127 -6.99 -8.02 -14.67
N TYR A 128 -5.66 -7.90 -14.66
CA TYR A 128 -4.72 -8.91 -15.18
C TYR A 128 -5.15 -9.38 -16.59
N TYR A 129 -5.05 -8.47 -17.54
CA TYR A 129 -5.55 -8.68 -18.91
C TYR A 129 -4.83 -9.79 -19.64
N HIS A 130 -5.56 -10.67 -20.31
CA HIS A 130 -4.99 -11.78 -21.08
C HIS A 130 -4.04 -11.36 -22.21
N TYR A 131 -4.15 -10.12 -22.72
CA TYR A 131 -3.20 -9.66 -23.74
C TYR A 131 -1.79 -9.44 -23.17
N MET A 132 -1.66 -9.43 -21.84
CA MET A 132 -0.39 -9.28 -21.12
C MET A 132 0.19 -10.64 -20.67
N ASP A 133 -0.51 -11.75 -20.96
CA ASP A 133 -0.03 -13.09 -20.62
C ASP A 133 1.31 -13.36 -21.32
N GLY A 134 2.33 -13.74 -20.54
CA GLY A 134 3.68 -13.99 -21.04
C GLY A 134 4.60 -12.78 -21.08
N ASP A 135 4.09 -11.54 -20.88
CA ASP A 135 4.87 -10.31 -20.97
C ASP A 135 5.48 -9.87 -19.63
N GLY A 136 5.62 -10.79 -18.68
CA GLY A 136 6.31 -10.50 -17.41
C GLY A 136 5.44 -9.93 -16.29
N PHE A 137 4.12 -10.03 -16.41
CA PHE A 137 3.15 -9.60 -15.40
C PHE A 137 2.54 -10.77 -14.64
N ALA A 138 2.07 -10.52 -13.42
CA ALA A 138 1.21 -11.47 -12.71
C ALA A 138 -0.09 -11.73 -13.49
N THR A 139 -0.71 -12.89 -13.25
CA THR A 139 -1.91 -13.31 -13.98
C THR A 139 -3.20 -13.13 -13.19
N LYS A 140 -3.13 -13.10 -11.86
CA LYS A 140 -4.27 -12.84 -10.97
C LYS A 140 -3.86 -12.64 -9.51
N LEU A 141 -4.78 -12.14 -8.71
CA LEU A 141 -4.73 -12.19 -7.25
C LEU A 141 -5.22 -13.55 -6.75
N VAL A 142 -4.55 -14.06 -5.73
CA VAL A 142 -4.94 -15.27 -5.01
C VAL A 142 -4.82 -15.03 -3.50
N VAL A 143 -5.44 -15.90 -2.71
CA VAL A 143 -5.26 -15.92 -1.26
C VAL A 143 -4.49 -17.18 -0.91
N ASP A 144 -3.39 -17.03 -0.18
CA ASP A 144 -2.56 -18.16 0.25
C ASP A 144 -3.19 -18.91 1.44
N GLU A 145 -2.54 -19.99 1.88
CA GLU A 145 -3.00 -20.82 2.99
C GLU A 145 -3.03 -20.08 4.34
N GLU A 146 -2.30 -18.98 4.46
CA GLU A 146 -2.28 -18.10 5.63
C GLU A 146 -3.35 -17.00 5.58
N GLY A 147 -4.13 -16.95 4.49
CA GLY A 147 -5.16 -15.91 4.26
C GLY A 147 -4.59 -14.58 3.77
N LYS A 148 -3.34 -14.55 3.31
CA LYS A 148 -2.69 -13.36 2.77
C LYS A 148 -2.94 -13.25 1.27
N ILE A 149 -3.06 -12.01 0.78
CA ILE A 149 -3.16 -11.74 -0.65
C ILE A 149 -1.80 -11.95 -1.30
N ARG A 150 -1.79 -12.67 -2.42
CA ARG A 150 -0.63 -12.96 -3.27
C ARG A 150 -1.00 -12.81 -4.74
N ASN A 151 0.00 -13.00 -5.59
CA ASN A 151 -0.20 -13.08 -7.03
C ASN A 151 0.25 -14.44 -7.55
N GLU A 152 -0.44 -14.90 -8.60
CA GLU A 152 0.00 -16.00 -9.45
C GLU A 152 0.83 -15.46 -10.61
N TYR A 153 1.87 -16.19 -11.00
CA TYR A 153 2.72 -15.89 -12.16
C TYR A 153 3.02 -17.18 -12.90
N VAL A 154 2.95 -17.14 -14.22
CA VAL A 154 3.27 -18.29 -15.09
C VAL A 154 4.73 -18.17 -15.54
N GLU A 155 5.55 -19.14 -15.13
CA GLU A 155 6.98 -19.22 -15.48
C GLU A 155 7.17 -19.70 -16.94
N ASP A 156 8.40 -19.64 -17.46
CA ASP A 156 8.71 -19.99 -18.87
C ASP A 156 8.43 -21.46 -19.20
N ASP A 157 8.54 -22.34 -18.22
CA ASP A 157 8.25 -23.77 -18.37
C ASP A 157 6.75 -24.11 -18.25
N GLY A 158 5.90 -23.09 -18.06
CA GLY A 158 4.47 -23.22 -17.84
C GLY A 158 4.07 -23.58 -16.42
N SER A 159 5.02 -23.71 -15.51
CA SER A 159 4.69 -23.86 -14.08
C SER A 159 4.14 -22.56 -13.51
N VAL A 160 3.40 -22.67 -12.40
CA VAL A 160 2.78 -21.54 -11.73
C VAL A 160 3.47 -21.31 -10.39
N SER A 161 3.97 -20.09 -10.20
CA SER A 161 4.48 -19.63 -8.92
C SER A 161 3.50 -18.68 -8.24
N VAL A 162 3.51 -18.66 -6.90
CA VAL A 162 2.69 -17.76 -6.07
C VAL A 162 3.62 -16.91 -5.21
N GLY A 163 3.42 -15.60 -5.22
CA GLY A 163 4.29 -14.69 -4.48
C GLY A 163 3.83 -13.23 -4.51
N ASP A 164 4.74 -12.34 -4.11
CA ASP A 164 4.51 -10.90 -4.06
C ASP A 164 4.94 -10.29 -5.41
N TYR A 165 4.07 -10.38 -6.40
CA TYR A 165 4.40 -9.98 -7.78
C TYR A 165 3.65 -8.75 -8.27
N ASP A 166 2.90 -8.07 -7.37
CA ASP A 166 2.20 -6.82 -7.68
C ASP A 166 2.02 -5.96 -6.43
N MET A 167 1.47 -4.76 -6.60
CA MET A 167 1.40 -3.69 -5.61
C MET A 167 0.82 -4.15 -4.27
N VAL A 168 -0.32 -4.86 -4.27
CA VAL A 168 -1.04 -5.20 -3.03
C VAL A 168 -0.20 -6.04 -2.07
N PRO A 169 0.32 -7.23 -2.46
CA PRO A 169 1.15 -8.01 -1.54
C PRO A 169 2.50 -7.35 -1.22
N LEU A 170 3.04 -6.52 -2.13
CA LEU A 170 4.28 -5.80 -1.88
C LEU A 170 4.11 -4.72 -0.81
N ILE A 171 3.00 -3.97 -0.82
CA ILE A 171 2.69 -2.98 0.21
C ILE A 171 2.40 -3.66 1.55
N ASP A 172 1.63 -4.75 1.56
CA ASP A 172 1.36 -5.50 2.80
C ASP A 172 2.68 -5.94 3.45
N ARG A 173 3.60 -6.51 2.67
CA ARG A 173 4.93 -6.89 3.15
C ARG A 173 5.74 -5.69 3.64
N PHE A 174 5.68 -4.55 2.95
CA PHE A 174 6.41 -3.34 3.35
C PHE A 174 5.92 -2.80 4.69
N VAL A 175 4.63 -2.82 4.94
CA VAL A 175 4.02 -2.34 6.19
C VAL A 175 4.28 -3.27 7.38
N GLU A 176 4.51 -4.56 7.12
CA GLU A 176 4.84 -5.57 8.16
C GLU A 176 6.31 -5.47 8.65
N GLN A 177 7.21 -4.75 7.97
CA GLN A 177 8.62 -4.57 8.32
C GLN A 177 8.84 -3.40 9.28
#